data_f5c89bda340495d67cca8109b63dfaf5
#
_entry.id   f5c89bda340495d67cca8109b63dfaf5
#
_cell.length_a   1.000
_cell.length_b   1.000
_cell.length_c   1.000
_cell.angle_alpha   90.00
_cell.angle_beta   90.00
_cell.angle_gamma   90.00
#
_symmetry.space_group_name_H-M   'P 1'
#
loop_
_entity.id
_entity.type
_entity.pdbx_description
1 polymer ?
#
loop_
_entity_poly.entity_id
_entity_poly.type
_entity_poly.pdbx_seq_one_letter_code
_entity_poly.pdbx_strand_id
1 'polypeptide(L)'
;KNAKGQTLVTNAGSNSKFLGVLDFDVRGGKVQDFRYKLLPVFANLLPADADMQAYIDKVRAPYKAKLDETLAVSEGLLYRRGNFNGSWDQLIVDALMELKGADLAFSPGFRWGTTILPGQAITRELMMDQVAITYPTSTLTEMTGETIKTVLEDVCDNLFNPDPYYQQGGDMVRVGGLGFAIDIGKPIGARITDMVLSDTGTPIEAATSYTVAGWASVNEGTEGPQIWDVVESHIRKIGTVRLEP
;
A
#
# COMPACT_ATOMS: atom_id res chain seq x y z
N LYS A 1 -14.41 -29.18 3.25
CA LYS A 1 -15.05 -30.43 3.67
C LYS A 1 -14.10 -31.59 3.39
N ASN A 2 -13.78 -32.40 4.38
CA ASN A 2 -12.92 -33.58 4.24
C ASN A 2 -13.54 -34.77 4.99
N ALA A 3 -12.86 -35.93 4.97
CA ALA A 3 -13.35 -37.15 5.65
C ALA A 3 -13.55 -36.99 7.18
N LYS A 4 -12.91 -36.00 7.82
CA LYS A 4 -13.01 -35.73 9.25
C LYS A 4 -14.10 -34.73 9.62
N GLY A 5 -14.71 -34.07 8.64
CA GLY A 5 -15.76 -33.08 8.89
C GLY A 5 -15.74 -31.88 7.97
N GLN A 6 -16.33 -30.79 8.45
CA GLN A 6 -16.41 -29.50 7.75
C GLN A 6 -15.93 -28.40 8.69
N THR A 7 -15.02 -27.57 8.20
CA THR A 7 -14.58 -26.33 8.86
C THR A 7 -15.17 -25.14 8.11
N LEU A 8 -15.78 -24.23 8.84
CA LEU A 8 -16.22 -22.95 8.32
C LEU A 8 -15.08 -21.94 8.47
N VAL A 9 -14.69 -21.33 7.37
CA VAL A 9 -13.72 -20.23 7.34
C VAL A 9 -14.48 -18.96 6.97
N THR A 10 -14.41 -17.94 7.81
CA THR A 10 -15.05 -16.64 7.56
C THR A 10 -14.03 -15.52 7.61
N ASN A 11 -14.29 -14.46 6.86
CA ASN A 11 -13.51 -13.23 6.87
C ASN A 11 -14.49 -12.04 6.84
N ALA A 12 -14.42 -11.17 7.83
CA ALA A 12 -15.23 -9.96 7.92
C ALA A 12 -14.53 -8.71 7.34
N GLY A 13 -13.51 -8.88 6.52
CA GLY A 13 -12.75 -7.78 5.93
C GLY A 13 -11.74 -7.17 6.91
N SER A 14 -11.51 -5.86 6.80
CA SER A 14 -10.49 -5.15 7.57
C SER A 14 -11.00 -3.81 8.10
N ASN A 15 -10.27 -3.25 9.07
CA ASN A 15 -10.47 -1.90 9.59
C ASN A 15 -11.90 -1.64 10.11
N SER A 16 -12.50 -2.64 10.76
CA SER A 16 -13.87 -2.59 11.32
C SER A 16 -14.96 -2.16 10.32
N LYS A 17 -14.73 -2.33 9.01
CA LYS A 17 -15.71 -1.97 7.97
C LYS A 17 -16.93 -2.87 7.94
N PHE A 18 -16.79 -4.09 8.46
CA PHE A 18 -17.85 -5.08 8.51
C PHE A 18 -17.87 -5.81 9.85
N LEU A 19 -19.06 -6.22 10.26
CA LEU A 19 -19.30 -7.13 11.38
C LEU A 19 -19.82 -8.46 10.85
N GLY A 20 -19.06 -9.54 11.08
CA GLY A 20 -19.53 -10.90 10.81
C GLY A 20 -20.37 -11.41 11.96
N VAL A 21 -21.63 -11.76 11.69
CA VAL A 21 -22.55 -12.39 12.67
C VAL A 21 -22.75 -13.84 12.29
N LEU A 22 -22.47 -14.74 13.22
CA LEU A 22 -22.55 -16.19 13.02
C LEU A 22 -23.46 -16.81 14.07
N ASP A 23 -24.62 -17.29 13.65
CA ASP A 23 -25.59 -17.99 14.50
C ASP A 23 -25.45 -19.50 14.29
N PHE A 24 -25.32 -20.26 15.36
CA PHE A 24 -25.23 -21.71 15.32
C PHE A 24 -26.50 -22.38 15.87
N ASP A 25 -27.01 -23.39 15.18
CA ASP A 25 -27.97 -24.37 15.73
C ASP A 25 -27.18 -25.50 16.38
N VAL A 26 -27.24 -25.59 17.70
CA VAL A 26 -26.50 -26.60 18.48
C VAL A 26 -27.48 -27.56 19.14
N ARG A 27 -27.41 -28.86 18.81
CA ARG A 27 -28.21 -29.91 19.41
C ARG A 27 -27.33 -31.09 19.82
N GLY A 28 -27.53 -31.58 21.08
CA GLY A 28 -26.76 -32.69 21.60
C GLY A 28 -25.24 -32.42 21.60
N GLY A 29 -24.81 -31.17 21.85
CA GLY A 29 -23.40 -30.78 21.86
C GLY A 29 -22.73 -30.73 20.49
N LYS A 30 -23.51 -30.79 19.41
CA LYS A 30 -23.00 -30.72 18.02
C LYS A 30 -23.67 -29.60 17.24
N VAL A 31 -22.90 -28.88 16.47
CA VAL A 31 -23.39 -27.89 15.50
C VAL A 31 -24.11 -28.63 14.38
N GLN A 32 -25.41 -28.37 14.21
CA GLN A 32 -26.26 -28.97 13.18
C GLN A 32 -26.32 -28.08 11.93
N ASP A 33 -26.40 -26.75 12.15
CA ASP A 33 -26.50 -25.76 11.10
C ASP A 33 -25.94 -24.44 11.56
N PHE A 34 -25.72 -23.52 10.64
CA PHE A 34 -25.29 -22.16 10.93
C PHE A 34 -25.87 -21.16 9.93
N ARG A 35 -26.02 -19.93 10.37
CA ARG A 35 -26.31 -18.76 9.52
C ARG A 35 -25.22 -17.74 9.65
N TYR A 36 -24.72 -17.22 8.53
CA TYR A 36 -23.73 -16.15 8.48
C TYR A 36 -24.31 -14.91 7.83
N LYS A 37 -24.09 -13.75 8.46
CA LYS A 37 -24.41 -12.44 7.92
C LYS A 37 -23.17 -11.56 8.00
N LEU A 38 -22.90 -10.80 6.93
CA LEU A 38 -21.88 -9.77 6.89
C LEU A 38 -22.58 -8.41 6.89
N LEU A 39 -22.47 -7.69 7.99
CA LEU A 39 -23.11 -6.39 8.19
C LEU A 39 -22.10 -5.28 7.95
N PRO A 40 -22.32 -4.37 6.99
CA PRO A 40 -21.45 -3.20 6.82
C PRO A 40 -21.64 -2.22 7.98
N VAL A 41 -20.53 -1.63 8.44
CA VAL A 41 -20.53 -0.60 9.48
C VAL A 41 -20.42 0.76 8.81
N PHE A 42 -21.49 1.55 8.90
CA PHE A 42 -21.54 2.91 8.36
C PHE A 42 -21.49 3.91 9.52
N ALA A 43 -20.35 4.57 9.69
CA ALA A 43 -20.11 5.52 10.78
C ALA A 43 -21.09 6.71 10.80
N ASN A 44 -21.68 7.05 9.66
CA ASN A 44 -22.69 8.10 9.56
C ASN A 44 -24.13 7.65 9.88
N LEU A 45 -24.36 6.35 10.04
CA LEU A 45 -25.67 5.77 10.37
C LEU A 45 -25.74 5.23 11.79
N LEU A 46 -24.61 5.07 12.44
CA LEU A 46 -24.52 4.54 13.80
C LEU A 46 -23.93 5.60 14.73
N PRO A 47 -24.58 5.89 15.88
CA PRO A 47 -23.96 6.76 16.88
C PRO A 47 -22.68 6.12 17.41
N ALA A 48 -21.65 6.94 17.58
CA ALA A 48 -20.43 6.49 18.23
C ALA A 48 -20.70 6.13 19.70
N ASP A 49 -20.01 5.13 20.22
CA ASP A 49 -19.98 4.86 21.66
C ASP A 49 -19.35 6.05 22.39
N ALA A 50 -20.07 6.62 23.36
CA ALA A 50 -19.66 7.87 23.98
C ALA A 50 -18.39 7.73 24.83
N ASP A 51 -18.21 6.60 25.51
CA ASP A 51 -17.06 6.37 26.37
C ASP A 51 -15.80 6.13 25.50
N MET A 52 -15.95 5.37 24.43
CA MET A 52 -14.87 5.17 23.47
C MET A 52 -14.48 6.47 22.78
N GLN A 53 -15.46 7.29 22.38
CA GLN A 53 -15.17 8.60 21.77
C GLN A 53 -14.40 9.50 22.73
N ALA A 54 -14.82 9.58 24.01
CA ALA A 54 -14.12 10.37 25.02
C ALA A 54 -12.70 9.86 25.27
N TYR A 55 -12.49 8.54 25.24
CA TYR A 55 -11.16 7.96 25.33
C TYR A 55 -10.28 8.32 24.14
N ILE A 56 -10.80 8.20 22.92
CA ILE A 56 -10.10 8.59 21.69
C ILE A 56 -9.70 10.08 21.75
N ASP A 57 -10.63 10.95 22.11
CA ASP A 57 -10.40 12.39 22.20
C ASP A 57 -9.30 12.72 23.21
N LYS A 58 -9.30 12.06 24.36
CA LYS A 58 -8.26 12.19 25.39
C LYS A 58 -6.89 11.78 24.86
N VAL A 59 -6.78 10.64 24.19
CA VAL A 59 -5.51 10.14 23.63
C VAL A 59 -5.00 11.05 22.51
N ARG A 60 -5.90 11.57 21.68
CA ARG A 60 -5.59 12.42 20.51
C ARG A 60 -5.27 13.86 20.89
N ALA A 61 -5.78 14.36 22.00
CA ALA A 61 -5.67 15.77 22.40
C ALA A 61 -4.25 16.37 22.30
N PRO A 62 -3.16 15.69 22.73
CA PRO A 62 -1.81 16.24 22.63
C PRO A 62 -1.29 16.36 21.20
N TYR A 63 -1.87 15.62 20.27
CA TYR A 63 -1.40 15.52 18.87
C TYR A 63 -2.34 16.20 17.89
N LYS A 64 -3.55 16.55 18.33
CA LYS A 64 -4.65 16.98 17.45
C LYS A 64 -4.25 18.14 16.53
N ALA A 65 -3.66 19.19 17.08
CA ALA A 65 -3.27 20.35 16.28
C ALA A 65 -2.27 20.01 15.17
N LYS A 66 -1.33 19.07 15.45
CA LYS A 66 -0.37 18.61 14.47
C LYS A 66 -1.00 17.69 13.42
N LEU A 67 -1.88 16.79 13.83
CA LEU A 67 -2.53 15.82 12.96
C LEU A 67 -3.56 16.45 12.02
N ASP A 68 -4.30 17.45 12.52
CA ASP A 68 -5.33 18.17 11.75
C ASP A 68 -4.74 19.21 10.77
N GLU A 69 -3.42 19.46 10.82
CA GLU A 69 -2.77 20.41 9.92
C GLU A 69 -2.97 20.01 8.47
N THR A 70 -3.54 20.92 7.67
CA THR A 70 -3.71 20.73 6.22
C THR A 70 -2.37 20.94 5.51
N LEU A 71 -1.93 19.93 4.77
CA LEU A 71 -0.69 19.96 3.99
C LEU A 71 -0.93 20.44 2.56
N ALA A 72 -2.04 20.00 1.95
CA ALA A 72 -2.43 20.31 0.58
C ALA A 72 -3.91 20.00 0.35
N VAL A 73 -4.37 20.17 -0.87
CA VAL A 73 -5.72 19.76 -1.33
C VAL A 73 -5.57 18.78 -2.48
N SER A 74 -6.43 17.75 -2.52
CA SER A 74 -6.48 16.81 -3.65
C SER A 74 -7.49 17.28 -4.69
N GLU A 75 -7.09 17.36 -5.96
CA GLU A 75 -8.03 17.57 -7.09
C GLU A 75 -8.62 16.27 -7.61
N GLY A 76 -7.95 15.14 -7.39
CA GLY A 76 -8.36 13.82 -7.82
C GLY A 76 -8.65 12.87 -6.67
N LEU A 77 -9.07 11.66 -7.01
CA LEU A 77 -9.22 10.57 -6.05
C LEU A 77 -7.84 10.03 -5.68
N LEU A 78 -7.50 10.03 -4.39
CA LEU A 78 -6.26 9.42 -3.89
C LEU A 78 -6.58 8.11 -3.16
N TYR A 79 -5.96 7.03 -3.61
CA TYR A 79 -6.15 5.68 -3.06
C TYR A 79 -4.89 4.81 -3.27
N ARG A 80 -4.76 3.75 -2.46
CA ARG A 80 -3.65 2.78 -2.52
C ARG A 80 -4.07 1.38 -2.94
N ARG A 81 -5.20 1.22 -3.59
CA ARG A 81 -5.69 -0.08 -4.04
C ARG A 81 -5.51 -0.26 -5.53
N GLY A 82 -5.03 -1.43 -5.91
CA GLY A 82 -4.77 -1.84 -7.28
C GLY A 82 -3.51 -2.70 -7.33
N ASN A 83 -3.51 -3.75 -8.15
CA ASN A 83 -2.40 -4.69 -8.19
C ASN A 83 -1.10 -4.06 -8.70
N PHE A 84 -1.18 -3.01 -9.50
CA PHE A 84 -0.02 -2.38 -10.11
C PHE A 84 0.28 -0.99 -9.58
N ASN A 85 -0.73 -0.14 -9.40
CA ASN A 85 -0.55 1.20 -8.88
C ASN A 85 -1.85 1.74 -8.29
N GLY A 86 -1.72 2.77 -7.44
CA GLY A 86 -2.78 3.62 -6.93
C GLY A 86 -2.29 5.07 -6.94
N SER A 87 -3.20 6.02 -6.91
CA SER A 87 -2.82 7.43 -6.97
C SER A 87 -2.01 7.91 -5.75
N TRP A 88 -2.27 7.37 -4.56
CA TRP A 88 -1.38 7.60 -3.41
C TRP A 88 0.01 6.98 -3.58
N ASP A 89 0.08 5.79 -4.20
CA ASP A 89 1.37 5.16 -4.48
C ASP A 89 2.18 6.01 -5.46
N GLN A 90 1.54 6.58 -6.49
CA GLN A 90 2.20 7.49 -7.42
C GLN A 90 2.77 8.71 -6.68
N LEU A 91 1.98 9.33 -5.79
CA LEU A 91 2.45 10.47 -4.99
C LEU A 91 3.67 10.12 -4.11
N ILE A 92 3.70 8.90 -3.55
CA ILE A 92 4.83 8.42 -2.75
C ILE A 92 6.08 8.21 -3.62
N VAL A 93 5.94 7.58 -4.78
CA VAL A 93 7.11 7.36 -5.65
C VAL A 93 7.61 8.67 -6.27
N ASP A 94 6.73 9.63 -6.58
CA ASP A 94 7.11 10.96 -7.02
C ASP A 94 7.92 11.70 -5.95
N ALA A 95 7.49 11.59 -4.68
CA ALA A 95 8.24 12.16 -3.56
C ALA A 95 9.62 11.49 -3.39
N LEU A 96 9.71 10.18 -3.57
CA LEU A 96 10.99 9.44 -3.51
C LEU A 96 11.92 9.83 -4.66
N MET A 97 11.40 10.11 -5.86
CA MET A 97 12.18 10.58 -7.00
C MET A 97 12.80 11.96 -6.77
N GLU A 98 12.31 12.75 -5.81
CA GLU A 98 12.93 14.02 -5.41
C GLU A 98 14.17 13.83 -4.52
N LEU A 99 14.45 12.63 -4.03
CA LEU A 99 15.69 12.35 -3.29
C LEU A 99 16.87 12.52 -4.25
N LYS A 100 17.86 13.28 -3.80
CA LYS A 100 19.02 13.63 -4.62
C LYS A 100 19.77 12.37 -5.06
N GLY A 101 19.92 12.21 -6.39
CA GLY A 101 20.66 11.11 -7.00
C GLY A 101 19.84 9.87 -7.27
N ALA A 102 18.51 9.87 -7.06
CA ALA A 102 17.66 8.76 -7.46
C ALA A 102 17.46 8.76 -8.99
N ASP A 103 17.76 7.63 -9.63
CA ASP A 103 17.41 7.36 -11.03
C ASP A 103 16.01 6.74 -11.10
N LEU A 104 15.66 5.92 -10.11
CA LEU A 104 14.44 5.17 -10.00
C LEU A 104 13.91 5.21 -8.57
N ALA A 105 12.62 4.91 -8.38
CA ALA A 105 12.04 4.73 -7.06
C ALA A 105 11.23 3.43 -6.98
N PHE A 106 11.36 2.73 -5.84
CA PHE A 106 10.55 1.58 -5.47
C PHE A 106 9.79 1.85 -4.18
N SER A 107 8.49 1.57 -4.20
CA SER A 107 7.65 1.60 -3.01
C SER A 107 6.91 0.28 -2.87
N PRO A 108 6.80 -0.28 -1.65
CA PRO A 108 6.05 -1.51 -1.44
C PRO A 108 4.58 -1.36 -1.85
N GLY A 109 4.02 -2.40 -2.43
CA GLY A 109 2.61 -2.46 -2.83
C GLY A 109 1.67 -2.64 -1.65
N PHE A 110 1.61 -1.70 -0.73
CA PHE A 110 0.71 -1.75 0.42
C PHE A 110 -0.71 -1.33 0.03
N ARG A 111 -1.71 -1.92 0.70
CA ARG A 111 -3.14 -1.71 0.42
C ARG A 111 -3.90 -1.06 1.57
N TRP A 112 -3.20 -0.49 2.56
CA TRP A 112 -3.84 0.25 3.64
C TRP A 112 -4.02 1.73 3.30
N GLY A 113 -4.54 2.47 4.23
CA GLY A 113 -4.75 3.89 4.14
C GLY A 113 -6.18 4.27 3.75
N THR A 114 -6.53 5.49 4.11
CA THR A 114 -7.85 6.06 3.83
C THR A 114 -7.85 6.70 2.44
N THR A 115 -8.90 6.44 1.67
CA THR A 115 -9.13 7.13 0.40
C THR A 115 -9.48 8.61 0.65
N ILE A 116 -8.89 9.51 -0.15
CA ILE A 116 -9.19 10.95 -0.14
C ILE A 116 -9.97 11.30 -1.40
N LEU A 117 -11.09 12.00 -1.23
CA LEU A 117 -11.97 12.38 -2.31
C LEU A 117 -11.49 13.68 -2.98
N PRO A 118 -11.88 13.92 -4.26
CA PRO A 118 -11.60 15.19 -4.94
C PRO A 118 -12.10 16.41 -4.13
N GLY A 119 -11.29 17.45 -4.01
CA GLY A 119 -11.56 18.66 -3.24
C GLY A 119 -11.31 18.52 -1.73
N GLN A 120 -10.96 17.35 -1.24
CA GLN A 120 -10.70 17.12 0.18
C GLN A 120 -9.29 17.59 0.57
N ALA A 121 -9.18 18.18 1.76
CA ALA A 121 -7.89 18.50 2.36
C ALA A 121 -7.09 17.23 2.67
N ILE A 122 -5.81 17.24 2.35
CA ILE A 122 -4.84 16.25 2.78
C ILE A 122 -4.28 16.73 4.11
N THR A 123 -4.74 16.17 5.22
CA THR A 123 -4.19 16.47 6.53
C THR A 123 -2.93 15.64 6.79
N ARG A 124 -2.12 16.08 7.78
CA ARG A 124 -0.98 15.28 8.24
C ARG A 124 -1.40 13.89 8.68
N GLU A 125 -2.54 13.75 9.36
CA GLU A 125 -3.05 12.44 9.77
C GLU A 125 -3.35 11.54 8.56
N LEU A 126 -4.03 12.06 7.54
CA LEU A 126 -4.34 11.31 6.33
C LEU A 126 -3.06 10.90 5.56
N MET A 127 -2.04 11.74 5.55
CA MET A 127 -0.74 11.40 4.99
C MET A 127 -0.03 10.33 5.83
N MET A 128 0.01 10.48 7.16
CA MET A 128 0.60 9.48 8.06
C MET A 128 -0.12 8.12 7.96
N ASP A 129 -1.44 8.09 7.77
CA ASP A 129 -2.21 6.86 7.54
C ASP A 129 -1.74 6.08 6.29
N GLN A 130 -1.08 6.74 5.35
CA GLN A 130 -0.51 6.11 4.16
C GLN A 130 0.91 5.56 4.37
N VAL A 131 1.73 6.22 5.18
CA VAL A 131 3.18 5.98 5.22
C VAL A 131 3.74 5.65 6.61
N ALA A 132 2.96 5.78 7.68
CA ALA A 132 3.43 5.49 9.03
C ALA A 132 3.53 3.98 9.29
N ILE A 133 4.75 3.47 9.27
CA ILE A 133 5.07 2.07 9.57
C ILE A 133 6.27 1.97 10.53
N THR A 134 6.55 0.74 10.99
CA THR A 134 7.65 0.46 11.92
C THR A 134 9.03 0.68 11.31
N TYR A 135 9.17 0.56 9.99
CA TYR A 135 10.43 0.71 9.23
C TYR A 135 10.32 1.88 8.25
N PRO A 136 10.32 3.14 8.74
CA PRO A 136 9.96 4.28 7.91
C PRO A 136 11.12 4.90 7.14
N THR A 137 12.34 4.40 7.28
CA THR A 137 13.54 5.00 6.70
C THR A 137 13.53 4.89 5.18
N SER A 138 13.76 6.02 4.50
CA SER A 138 14.01 6.04 3.06
C SER A 138 15.47 5.71 2.77
N THR A 139 15.72 5.08 1.63
CA THR A 139 17.06 4.59 1.23
C THR A 139 17.40 5.04 -0.18
N LEU A 140 18.70 5.12 -0.48
CA LEU A 140 19.24 5.12 -1.82
C LEU A 140 20.17 3.92 -1.93
N THR A 141 19.90 3.02 -2.87
CA THR A 141 20.62 1.76 -3.04
C THR A 141 21.01 1.57 -4.49
N GLU A 142 22.26 1.21 -4.72
CA GLU A 142 22.74 0.83 -6.06
C GLU A 142 22.21 -0.56 -6.43
N MET A 143 21.53 -0.66 -7.56
CA MET A 143 21.02 -1.91 -8.13
C MET A 143 21.36 -2.01 -9.61
N THR A 144 21.82 -3.17 -10.06
CA THR A 144 21.98 -3.43 -11.50
C THR A 144 20.61 -3.62 -12.16
N GLY A 145 20.52 -3.38 -13.47
CA GLY A 145 19.29 -3.63 -14.22
C GLY A 145 18.82 -5.09 -14.10
N GLU A 146 19.74 -6.06 -13.98
CA GLU A 146 19.42 -7.45 -13.72
C GLU A 146 18.76 -7.63 -12.33
N THR A 147 19.30 -6.96 -11.30
CA THR A 147 18.72 -6.99 -9.95
C THR A 147 17.33 -6.37 -9.94
N ILE A 148 17.14 -5.22 -10.61
CA ILE A 148 15.84 -4.56 -10.76
C ILE A 148 14.82 -5.51 -11.39
N LYS A 149 15.19 -6.16 -12.50
CA LYS A 149 14.33 -7.16 -13.14
C LYS A 149 14.00 -8.32 -12.21
N THR A 150 15.00 -8.85 -11.50
CA THR A 150 14.82 -9.98 -10.57
C THR A 150 13.81 -9.64 -9.47
N VAL A 151 13.89 -8.44 -8.87
CA VAL A 151 12.93 -7.98 -7.86
C VAL A 151 11.52 -7.91 -8.43
N LEU A 152 11.34 -7.36 -9.62
CA LEU A 152 10.02 -7.27 -10.26
C LEU A 152 9.45 -8.65 -10.60
N GLU A 153 10.28 -9.57 -11.11
CA GLU A 153 9.89 -10.95 -11.45
C GLU A 153 9.48 -11.75 -10.21
N ASP A 154 10.22 -11.62 -9.09
CA ASP A 154 9.93 -12.30 -7.84
C ASP A 154 8.59 -11.83 -7.25
N VAL A 155 8.37 -10.53 -7.18
CA VAL A 155 7.09 -9.97 -6.71
C VAL A 155 5.95 -10.34 -7.64
N CYS A 156 6.19 -10.35 -8.97
CA CYS A 156 5.21 -10.79 -9.95
C CYS A 156 4.83 -12.27 -9.75
N ASP A 157 5.78 -13.13 -9.39
CA ASP A 157 5.50 -14.55 -9.13
C ASP A 157 4.61 -14.74 -7.87
N ASN A 158 4.79 -13.91 -6.84
CA ASN A 158 3.92 -13.92 -5.67
C ASN A 158 2.44 -13.63 -6.00
N LEU A 159 2.17 -12.93 -7.10
CA LEU A 159 0.80 -12.60 -7.55
C LEU A 159 0.27 -13.59 -8.58
N PHE A 160 1.11 -14.01 -9.51
CA PHE A 160 0.68 -14.69 -10.74
C PHE A 160 1.27 -16.10 -10.91
N ASN A 161 1.78 -16.72 -9.84
CA ASN A 161 2.21 -18.10 -9.89
C ASN A 161 1.03 -19.00 -10.31
N PRO A 162 1.20 -19.91 -11.28
CA PRO A 162 0.13 -20.80 -11.72
C PRO A 162 -0.37 -21.75 -10.63
N ASP A 163 0.47 -22.07 -9.63
CA ASP A 163 0.05 -22.80 -8.44
C ASP A 163 -0.40 -21.81 -7.36
N PRO A 164 -1.69 -21.78 -7.00
CA PRO A 164 -2.21 -20.83 -6.00
C PRO A 164 -1.61 -21.01 -4.60
N TYR A 165 -0.97 -22.14 -4.31
CA TYR A 165 -0.27 -22.35 -3.04
C TYR A 165 0.95 -21.43 -2.91
N TYR A 166 1.60 -21.08 -4.01
CA TYR A 166 2.74 -20.17 -4.06
C TYR A 166 2.34 -18.70 -4.26
N GLN A 167 1.07 -18.41 -4.49
CA GLN A 167 0.57 -17.05 -4.51
C GLN A 167 0.51 -16.49 -3.08
N GLN A 168 1.59 -15.85 -2.65
CA GLN A 168 1.65 -15.26 -1.30
C GLN A 168 0.76 -14.00 -1.17
N GLY A 169 0.26 -13.50 -2.27
CA GLY A 169 -0.55 -12.28 -2.33
C GLY A 169 0.30 -11.02 -2.32
N GLY A 170 -0.32 -9.91 -1.97
CA GLY A 170 0.30 -8.59 -2.06
C GLY A 170 -0.06 -7.89 -3.38
N ASP A 171 0.72 -6.91 -3.73
CA ASP A 171 0.65 -6.16 -4.99
C ASP A 171 2.04 -6.03 -5.60
N MET A 172 2.10 -5.63 -6.86
CA MET A 172 3.37 -5.31 -7.51
C MET A 172 4.09 -4.18 -6.79
N VAL A 173 5.42 -4.19 -6.86
CA VAL A 173 6.24 -3.03 -6.48
C VAL A 173 5.73 -1.81 -7.25
N ARG A 174 5.50 -0.71 -6.55
CA ARG A 174 5.22 0.58 -7.18
C ARG A 174 6.54 1.17 -7.65
N VAL A 175 6.57 1.65 -8.86
CA VAL A 175 7.80 2.15 -9.48
C VAL A 175 7.67 3.62 -9.87
N GLY A 176 8.73 4.37 -9.63
CA GLY A 176 8.93 5.72 -10.15
C GLY A 176 10.10 5.74 -11.11
N GLY A 177 10.00 6.52 -12.18
CA GLY A 177 11.08 6.65 -13.19
C GLY A 177 11.30 5.40 -14.06
N LEU A 178 10.55 4.34 -13.90
CA LEU A 178 10.68 3.06 -14.62
C LEU A 178 9.41 2.70 -15.37
N GLY A 179 9.53 2.48 -16.68
CA GLY A 179 8.51 1.84 -17.52
C GLY A 179 8.88 0.39 -17.82
N PHE A 180 7.91 -0.51 -17.88
CA PHE A 180 8.12 -1.90 -18.31
C PHE A 180 6.83 -2.53 -18.84
N ALA A 181 6.98 -3.59 -19.62
CA ALA A 181 5.86 -4.47 -20.01
C ALA A 181 5.83 -5.72 -19.13
N ILE A 182 4.62 -6.27 -18.91
CA ILE A 182 4.42 -7.49 -18.14
C ILE A 182 3.52 -8.46 -18.89
N ASP A 183 3.97 -9.72 -19.03
CA ASP A 183 3.18 -10.84 -19.52
C ASP A 183 3.05 -11.89 -18.40
N ILE A 184 1.94 -11.84 -17.68
CA ILE A 184 1.66 -12.74 -16.55
C ILE A 184 1.55 -14.21 -16.95
N GLY A 185 1.33 -14.52 -18.24
CA GLY A 185 1.25 -15.88 -18.76
C GLY A 185 2.61 -16.56 -18.95
N LYS A 186 3.70 -15.80 -18.84
CA LYS A 186 5.06 -16.33 -18.96
C LYS A 186 5.57 -16.93 -17.66
N PRO A 187 6.56 -17.83 -17.71
CA PRO A 187 7.26 -18.29 -16.51
C PRO A 187 8.03 -17.14 -15.85
N ILE A 188 8.32 -17.30 -14.54
CA ILE A 188 9.17 -16.38 -13.80
C ILE A 188 10.51 -16.17 -14.53
N GLY A 189 10.99 -14.94 -14.56
CA GLY A 189 12.18 -14.51 -15.28
C GLY A 189 11.93 -14.05 -16.72
N ALA A 190 10.74 -14.34 -17.27
CA ALA A 190 10.35 -13.94 -18.63
C ALA A 190 9.08 -13.07 -18.69
N ARG A 191 8.52 -12.70 -17.51
CA ARG A 191 7.30 -11.89 -17.43
C ARG A 191 7.55 -10.40 -17.64
N ILE A 192 8.70 -9.90 -17.16
CA ILE A 192 9.05 -8.48 -17.23
C ILE A 192 9.97 -8.23 -18.42
N THR A 193 9.52 -7.35 -19.32
CA THR A 193 10.25 -6.97 -20.55
C THR A 193 10.20 -5.45 -20.77
N ASP A 194 10.95 -4.98 -21.76
CA ASP A 194 10.91 -3.60 -22.23
C ASP A 194 11.10 -2.56 -21.12
N MET A 195 12.01 -2.86 -20.19
CA MET A 195 12.33 -1.92 -19.10
C MET A 195 13.06 -0.70 -19.64
N VAL A 196 12.53 0.49 -19.36
CA VAL A 196 13.09 1.77 -19.81
C VAL A 196 13.04 2.81 -18.68
N LEU A 197 13.97 3.77 -18.71
CA LEU A 197 13.84 5.00 -17.94
C LEU A 197 12.67 5.81 -18.51
N SER A 198 11.71 6.19 -17.66
CA SER A 198 10.46 6.81 -18.12
C SER A 198 10.65 8.22 -18.72
N ASP A 199 11.68 8.96 -18.28
CA ASP A 199 11.98 10.31 -18.72
C ASP A 199 12.63 10.36 -20.11
N THR A 200 13.50 9.39 -20.42
CA THR A 200 14.30 9.37 -21.65
C THR A 200 13.89 8.27 -22.62
N GLY A 201 13.15 7.27 -22.17
CA GLY A 201 12.88 6.04 -22.93
C GLY A 201 14.11 5.16 -23.11
N THR A 202 15.22 5.44 -22.41
CA THR A 202 16.46 4.69 -22.52
C THR A 202 16.27 3.30 -21.91
N PRO A 203 16.64 2.21 -22.62
CA PRO A 203 16.56 0.86 -22.09
C PRO A 203 17.38 0.69 -20.80
N ILE A 204 16.84 -0.09 -19.86
CA ILE A 204 17.57 -0.54 -18.66
C ILE A 204 18.51 -1.66 -19.07
N GLU A 205 19.80 -1.42 -18.92
CA GLU A 205 20.85 -2.37 -19.26
C GLU A 205 21.17 -3.27 -18.05
N ALA A 206 21.20 -4.58 -18.25
CA ALA A 206 21.34 -5.57 -17.18
C ALA A 206 22.57 -5.35 -16.28
N ALA A 207 23.71 -4.97 -16.87
CA ALA A 207 24.98 -4.78 -16.17
C ALA A 207 25.19 -3.34 -15.63
N THR A 208 24.32 -2.40 -16.00
CA THR A 208 24.44 -0.99 -15.58
C THR A 208 23.85 -0.84 -14.19
N SER A 209 24.53 -0.08 -13.32
CA SER A 209 24.06 0.27 -11.98
C SER A 209 23.19 1.52 -12.02
N TYR A 210 22.09 1.49 -11.29
CA TYR A 210 21.11 2.57 -11.12
C TYR A 210 20.90 2.84 -9.64
N THR A 211 20.79 4.10 -9.26
CA THR A 211 20.47 4.49 -7.90
C THR A 211 18.95 4.42 -7.69
N VAL A 212 18.50 3.50 -6.87
CA VAL A 212 17.09 3.27 -6.57
C VAL A 212 16.73 3.84 -5.21
N ALA A 213 15.83 4.82 -5.18
CA ALA A 213 15.21 5.29 -3.95
C ALA A 213 14.17 4.28 -3.47
N GLY A 214 14.14 4.01 -2.17
CA GLY A 214 13.18 3.07 -1.57
C GLY A 214 12.82 3.47 -0.15
N TRP A 215 11.94 2.68 0.45
CA TRP A 215 11.59 2.78 1.87
C TRP A 215 11.05 1.46 2.41
N ALA A 216 10.74 1.41 3.70
CA ALA A 216 10.24 0.21 4.38
C ALA A 216 11.26 -0.95 4.42
N SER A 217 12.56 -0.63 4.42
CA SER A 217 13.60 -1.64 4.59
C SER A 217 13.60 -2.20 6.01
N VAL A 218 13.62 -3.52 6.12
CA VAL A 218 13.76 -4.23 7.41
C VAL A 218 15.22 -4.45 7.80
N ASN A 219 16.18 -3.96 7.00
CA ASN A 219 17.60 -4.10 7.27
C ASN A 219 18.00 -3.22 8.44
N GLU A 220 18.70 -3.81 9.43
CA GLU A 220 19.24 -3.06 10.55
C GLU A 220 20.30 -2.04 10.07
N GLY A 221 20.37 -0.90 10.76
CA GLY A 221 21.33 0.15 10.44
C GLY A 221 21.04 0.96 9.18
N THR A 222 19.83 0.85 8.62
CA THR A 222 19.41 1.67 7.49
C THR A 222 19.31 3.14 7.91
N GLU A 223 20.08 4.02 7.24
CA GLU A 223 20.10 5.46 7.49
C GLU A 223 19.43 6.21 6.34
N GLY A 224 18.70 7.28 6.67
CA GLY A 224 18.04 8.16 5.70
C GLY A 224 16.87 8.92 6.33
N PRO A 225 16.24 9.85 5.59
CA PRO A 225 15.07 10.55 6.08
C PRO A 225 13.89 9.59 6.25
N GLN A 226 12.98 9.95 7.14
CA GLN A 226 11.75 9.18 7.31
C GLN A 226 10.82 9.41 6.12
N ILE A 227 10.16 8.38 5.64
CA ILE A 227 9.28 8.47 4.46
C ILE A 227 8.20 9.54 4.62
N TRP A 228 7.64 9.71 5.81
CA TRP A 228 6.63 10.76 6.04
C TRP A 228 7.18 12.17 5.90
N ASP A 229 8.46 12.42 6.24
CA ASP A 229 9.09 13.73 6.06
C ASP A 229 9.32 14.00 4.55
N VAL A 230 9.72 12.97 3.80
CA VAL A 230 9.91 13.03 2.35
C VAL A 230 8.58 13.34 1.66
N VAL A 231 7.53 12.58 1.96
CA VAL A 231 6.20 12.74 1.36
C VAL A 231 5.55 14.05 1.79
N GLU A 232 5.68 14.46 3.06
CA GLU A 232 5.17 15.76 3.52
C GLU A 232 5.85 16.93 2.80
N SER A 233 7.17 16.87 2.64
CA SER A 233 7.93 17.92 1.94
C SER A 233 7.44 18.08 0.50
N HIS A 234 7.25 16.95 -0.20
CA HIS A 234 6.72 16.93 -1.56
C HIS A 234 5.30 17.50 -1.63
N ILE A 235 4.37 17.02 -0.77
CA ILE A 235 2.98 17.47 -0.73
C ILE A 235 2.90 18.99 -0.49
N ARG A 236 3.67 19.51 0.46
CA ARG A 236 3.71 20.95 0.75
C ARG A 236 4.25 21.78 -0.41
N LYS A 237 5.25 21.27 -1.11
CA LYS A 237 5.86 21.92 -2.29
C LYS A 237 4.86 22.07 -3.42
N ILE A 238 4.08 21.04 -3.71
CA ILE A 238 3.09 21.06 -4.80
C ILE A 238 1.79 21.79 -4.41
N GLY A 239 1.41 21.80 -3.12
CA GLY A 239 0.25 22.52 -2.56
C GLY A 239 -1.11 22.00 -3.03
N THR A 240 -1.22 21.57 -4.27
CA THR A 240 -2.40 20.93 -4.86
C THR A 240 -1.97 19.65 -5.55
N VAL A 241 -2.53 18.52 -5.11
CA VAL A 241 -2.22 17.22 -5.70
C VAL A 241 -3.10 17.00 -6.91
N ARG A 242 -2.47 17.10 -8.07
CA ARG A 242 -3.05 16.74 -9.37
C ARG A 242 -2.16 15.67 -9.97
N LEU A 243 -2.71 14.48 -10.16
CA LEU A 243 -2.02 13.39 -10.85
C LEU A 243 -2.58 13.33 -12.27
N GLU A 244 -1.71 13.42 -13.25
CA GLU A 244 -2.05 13.16 -14.63
C GLU A 244 -2.15 11.64 -14.85
N PRO A 245 -3.15 11.16 -15.61
CA PRO A 245 -3.35 9.73 -15.85
C PRO A 245 -2.27 9.11 -16.72
#